data_89f8e87a4f3122a02272fbacae6e1682
#
_entry.id   89f8e87a4f3122a02272fbacae6e1682
#
_cell.length_a   1.000
_cell.length_b   1.000
_cell.length_c   1.000
_cell.angle_alpha   90.00
_cell.angle_beta   90.00
_cell.angle_gamma   90.00
#
_symmetry.space_group_name_H-M   'P 1'
#
loop_
_entity.id
_entity.type
_entity.pdbx_description
1 polymer ?
#
loop_
_entity_poly.entity_id
_entity_poly.type
_entity_poly.pdbx_seq_one_letter_code
_entity_poly.pdbx_strand_id
1 'polypeptide(L)'
;MKETPPTLTLEATTFNRQQLQDQLAVLEERHEAQIALAGRSNVGKSSLVNALARRKQLAKISATPGKTRSINFYRVDPDGFSLVDLPGYGYARCSQEERKSWAKLIGFYLTGTPSLKALALLLDCRVPPQALDRDLADFARGHGIPLLPILTKADKCSQLERSKRQQEWSRLLDGILPLPVSSKDMRGVDALWAELRRYAGGGEKADEE
;
A
#
# COMPACT_ATOMS: atom_id res chain seq x y z
N MET A 1 18.46 -15.01 -17.56
CA MET A 1 17.66 -14.06 -18.34
C MET A 1 17.51 -12.79 -17.51
N LYS A 2 17.69 -11.58 -18.08
CA LYS A 2 17.39 -10.34 -17.34
C LYS A 2 15.86 -10.23 -17.25
N GLU A 3 15.32 -10.30 -16.03
CA GLU A 3 13.88 -10.07 -15.82
C GLU A 3 13.50 -8.68 -16.34
N THR A 4 12.41 -8.62 -17.10
CA THR A 4 11.86 -7.35 -17.55
C THR A 4 11.41 -6.56 -16.30
N PRO A 5 11.88 -5.30 -16.13
CA PRO A 5 11.47 -4.54 -14.96
C PRO A 5 9.95 -4.34 -14.95
N PRO A 6 9.30 -4.44 -13.79
CA PRO A 6 7.85 -4.28 -13.72
C PRO A 6 7.44 -2.87 -14.13
N THR A 7 6.31 -2.78 -14.83
CA THR A 7 5.68 -1.52 -15.22
C THR A 7 4.34 -1.37 -14.50
N LEU A 8 4.05 -0.15 -14.05
CA LEU A 8 2.75 0.20 -13.48
C LEU A 8 1.95 1.03 -14.47
N THR A 9 0.68 0.65 -14.66
CA THR A 9 -0.27 1.40 -15.46
C THR A 9 -1.52 1.70 -14.64
N LEU A 10 -1.95 2.97 -14.56
CA LEU A 10 -3.22 3.32 -13.94
C LEU A 10 -4.35 2.75 -14.80
N GLU A 11 -5.07 1.76 -14.29
CA GLU A 11 -6.16 1.09 -15.01
C GLU A 11 -7.51 1.71 -14.68
N ALA A 12 -7.77 2.00 -13.41
CA ALA A 12 -9.03 2.56 -12.96
C ALA A 12 -8.88 3.51 -11.77
N THR A 13 -9.84 4.43 -11.65
CA THR A 13 -10.01 5.31 -10.50
C THR A 13 -11.47 5.29 -10.09
N THR A 14 -11.76 4.93 -8.83
CA THR A 14 -13.11 4.83 -8.31
C THR A 14 -13.35 5.83 -7.19
N PHE A 15 -14.53 6.48 -7.18
CA PHE A 15 -14.88 7.55 -6.26
C PHE A 15 -16.04 7.20 -5.33
N ASN A 16 -16.75 6.12 -5.62
CA ASN A 16 -17.91 5.67 -4.86
C ASN A 16 -18.02 4.14 -4.85
N ARG A 17 -18.96 3.64 -4.04
CA ARG A 17 -19.13 2.21 -3.84
C ARG A 17 -19.51 1.45 -5.12
N GLN A 18 -20.37 2.03 -5.97
CA GLN A 18 -20.81 1.38 -7.20
C GLN A 18 -19.63 1.16 -8.15
N GLN A 19 -18.87 2.24 -8.45
CA GLN A 19 -17.68 2.15 -9.28
C GLN A 19 -16.63 1.16 -8.73
N LEU A 20 -16.51 1.11 -7.39
CA LEU A 20 -15.63 0.15 -6.74
C LEU A 20 -16.11 -1.29 -6.97
N GLN A 21 -17.41 -1.56 -6.81
CA GLN A 21 -17.98 -2.89 -7.06
C GLN A 21 -17.78 -3.33 -8.52
N ASP A 22 -18.05 -2.43 -9.47
CA ASP A 22 -17.87 -2.71 -10.90
C ASP A 22 -16.40 -3.05 -11.22
N GLN A 23 -15.44 -2.30 -10.67
CA GLN A 23 -14.01 -2.57 -10.86
C GLN A 23 -13.57 -3.88 -10.20
N LEU A 24 -14.06 -4.17 -8.99
CA LEU A 24 -13.75 -5.43 -8.31
C LEU A 24 -14.25 -6.64 -9.08
N ALA A 25 -15.46 -6.57 -9.69
CA ALA A 25 -15.98 -7.63 -10.53
C ALA A 25 -15.06 -7.93 -11.72
N VAL A 26 -14.56 -6.90 -12.40
CA VAL A 26 -13.59 -7.04 -13.50
C VAL A 26 -12.30 -7.75 -13.05
N LEU A 27 -11.76 -7.38 -11.89
CA LEU A 27 -10.54 -7.99 -11.36
C LEU A 27 -10.77 -9.43 -10.89
N GLU A 28 -11.96 -9.72 -10.36
CA GLU A 28 -12.34 -11.07 -9.94
C GLU A 28 -12.51 -12.02 -11.13
N GLU A 29 -13.14 -11.56 -12.23
CA GLU A 29 -13.21 -12.33 -13.49
C GLU A 29 -11.82 -12.67 -14.05
N ARG A 30 -10.83 -11.79 -13.84
CA ARG A 30 -9.43 -12.03 -14.25
C ARG A 30 -8.63 -12.85 -13.25
N HIS A 31 -9.21 -13.21 -12.10
CA HIS A 31 -8.50 -13.84 -10.98
C HIS A 31 -7.26 -13.04 -10.54
N GLU A 32 -7.32 -11.72 -10.65
CA GLU A 32 -6.18 -10.84 -10.46
C GLU A 32 -5.94 -10.56 -8.97
N ALA A 33 -4.77 -10.97 -8.47
CA ALA A 33 -4.36 -10.70 -7.10
C ALA A 33 -4.26 -9.19 -6.84
N GLN A 34 -4.64 -8.75 -5.64
CA GLN A 34 -4.61 -7.35 -5.26
C GLN A 34 -3.76 -7.14 -4.00
N ILE A 35 -2.95 -6.07 -3.98
CA ILE A 35 -2.23 -5.60 -2.80
C ILE A 35 -2.64 -4.16 -2.54
N ALA A 36 -3.25 -3.90 -1.39
CA ALA A 36 -3.69 -2.57 -1.00
C ALA A 36 -2.53 -1.75 -0.44
N LEU A 37 -2.39 -0.50 -0.85
CA LEU A 37 -1.49 0.48 -0.27
C LEU A 37 -2.28 1.42 0.63
N ALA A 38 -2.03 1.40 1.93
CA ALA A 38 -2.69 2.26 2.90
C ALA A 38 -1.67 3.02 3.74
N GLY A 39 -2.06 4.18 4.24
CA GLY A 39 -1.21 4.99 5.11
C GLY A 39 -1.79 6.38 5.32
N ARG A 40 -1.25 7.09 6.29
CA ARG A 40 -1.66 8.47 6.60
C ARG A 40 -1.42 9.41 5.44
N SER A 41 -2.21 10.48 5.39
CA SER A 41 -1.93 11.60 4.47
C SER A 41 -0.49 12.07 4.63
N ASN A 42 0.19 12.29 3.50
CA ASN A 42 1.61 12.70 3.45
C ASN A 42 2.64 11.66 3.98
N VAL A 43 2.26 10.40 4.15
CA VAL A 43 3.19 9.32 4.52
C VAL A 43 4.21 9.02 3.41
N GLY A 44 3.89 9.38 2.17
CA GLY A 44 4.75 9.14 0.99
C GLY A 44 4.18 8.13 0.00
N LYS A 45 2.88 7.79 0.09
CA LYS A 45 2.23 6.77 -0.72
C LYS A 45 2.33 7.03 -2.23
N SER A 46 1.91 8.21 -2.72
CA SER A 46 2.06 8.58 -4.15
C SER A 46 3.52 8.65 -4.61
N SER A 47 4.44 9.05 -3.71
CA SER A 47 5.87 9.02 -4.01
C SER A 47 6.38 7.59 -4.17
N LEU A 48 5.88 6.66 -3.35
CA LEU A 48 6.23 5.26 -3.43
C LEU A 48 5.72 4.62 -4.73
N VAL A 49 4.45 4.87 -5.10
CA VAL A 49 3.89 4.41 -6.38
C VAL A 49 4.73 4.92 -7.56
N ASN A 50 5.12 6.19 -7.54
CA ASN A 50 5.97 6.77 -8.58
C ASN A 50 7.38 6.14 -8.60
N ALA A 51 7.96 5.82 -7.45
CA ALA A 51 9.25 5.15 -7.34
C ALA A 51 9.18 3.70 -7.87
N LEU A 52 8.14 2.95 -7.49
CA LEU A 52 7.87 1.62 -8.03
C LEU A 52 7.71 1.64 -9.56
N ALA A 53 6.97 2.61 -10.07
CA ALA A 53 6.80 2.79 -11.51
C ALA A 53 8.04 3.32 -12.23
N ARG A 54 9.05 3.79 -11.51
CA ARG A 54 10.18 4.57 -12.07
C ARG A 54 9.72 5.76 -12.92
N ARG A 55 8.57 6.35 -12.58
CA ARG A 55 7.94 7.49 -13.28
C ARG A 55 7.68 8.63 -12.30
N LYS A 56 7.90 9.88 -12.74
CA LYS A 56 7.75 11.05 -11.86
C LYS A 56 6.30 11.46 -11.56
N GLN A 57 5.33 11.06 -12.38
CA GLN A 57 3.95 11.57 -12.32
C GLN A 57 2.87 10.52 -12.64
N LEU A 58 3.09 9.25 -12.35
CA LEU A 58 2.04 8.23 -12.49
C LEU A 58 0.94 8.47 -11.44
N ALA A 59 1.33 8.54 -10.18
CA ALA A 59 0.46 8.98 -9.11
C ALA A 59 0.64 10.50 -8.90
N LYS A 60 -0.46 11.25 -8.87
CA LYS A 60 -0.41 12.69 -8.60
C LYS A 60 0.03 12.94 -7.17
N ILE A 61 1.23 13.51 -7.01
CA ILE A 61 1.70 13.99 -5.72
C ILE A 61 0.97 15.30 -5.44
N SER A 62 -0.05 15.26 -4.59
CA SER A 62 -0.73 16.47 -4.15
C SER A 62 -0.01 17.06 -2.94
N ALA A 63 0.52 18.28 -3.09
CA ALA A 63 0.98 19.08 -1.97
C ALA A 63 -0.20 19.55 -1.09
N THR A 64 -1.43 19.55 -1.65
CA THR A 64 -2.65 19.89 -0.91
C THR A 64 -3.26 18.60 -0.36
N PRO A 65 -3.23 18.40 0.96
CA PRO A 65 -3.80 17.22 1.59
C PRO A 65 -5.32 17.15 1.35
N GLY A 66 -5.88 15.95 1.17
CA GLY A 66 -7.32 15.72 1.00
C GLY A 66 -7.84 15.76 -0.45
N LYS A 67 -6.97 15.86 -1.47
CA LYS A 67 -7.39 15.81 -2.88
C LYS A 67 -7.62 14.40 -3.42
N THR A 68 -6.97 13.38 -2.88
CA THR A 68 -7.18 11.99 -3.35
C THR A 68 -8.35 11.40 -2.60
N ARG A 69 -9.53 11.58 -3.14
CA ARG A 69 -10.80 11.00 -2.65
C ARG A 69 -11.18 9.76 -3.44
N SER A 70 -10.22 9.10 -4.03
CA SER A 70 -10.41 7.96 -4.93
C SER A 70 -9.56 6.77 -4.51
N ILE A 71 -10.02 5.59 -4.87
CA ILE A 71 -9.21 4.38 -4.89
C ILE A 71 -8.67 4.25 -6.31
N ASN A 72 -7.35 4.12 -6.45
CA ASN A 72 -6.69 3.98 -7.74
C ASN A 72 -6.14 2.57 -7.89
N PHE A 73 -6.42 1.95 -9.02
CA PHE A 73 -5.97 0.61 -9.37
C PHE A 73 -4.85 0.71 -10.39
N TYR A 74 -3.68 0.19 -10.02
CA TYR A 74 -2.50 0.14 -10.89
C TYR A 74 -2.20 -1.31 -11.22
N ARG A 75 -2.32 -1.67 -12.50
CA ARG A 75 -1.89 -2.96 -13.00
C ARG A 75 -0.37 -3.04 -13.04
N VAL A 76 0.17 -4.17 -12.61
CA VAL A 76 1.60 -4.48 -12.63
C VAL A 76 1.88 -5.51 -13.70
N ASP A 77 2.61 -5.11 -14.75
CA ASP A 77 3.00 -5.99 -15.84
C ASP A 77 4.53 -6.24 -15.82
N PRO A 78 5.00 -7.45 -16.15
CA PRO A 78 4.24 -8.64 -16.56
C PRO A 78 3.71 -9.50 -15.40
N ASP A 79 3.88 -9.07 -14.15
CA ASP A 79 3.60 -9.86 -12.95
C ASP A 79 2.09 -10.19 -12.78
N GLY A 80 1.18 -9.46 -13.43
CA GLY A 80 -0.24 -9.79 -13.52
C GLY A 80 -1.05 -9.59 -12.23
N PHE A 81 -0.66 -8.63 -11.37
CA PHE A 81 -1.42 -8.27 -10.17
C PHE A 81 -1.70 -6.77 -10.11
N SER A 82 -2.60 -6.34 -9.22
CA SER A 82 -2.93 -4.93 -9.01
C SER A 82 -2.37 -4.39 -7.69
N LEU A 83 -1.75 -3.20 -7.76
CA LEU A 83 -1.55 -2.33 -6.60
C LEU A 83 -2.73 -1.38 -6.47
N VAL A 84 -3.39 -1.38 -5.31
CA VAL A 84 -4.60 -0.59 -5.06
C VAL A 84 -4.28 0.52 -4.07
N ASP A 85 -4.18 1.75 -4.58
CA ASP A 85 -3.85 2.94 -3.78
C ASP A 85 -5.10 3.47 -3.08
N LEU A 86 -5.21 3.18 -1.78
CA LEU A 86 -6.32 3.63 -0.95
C LEU A 86 -6.14 5.10 -0.57
N PRO A 87 -7.23 5.83 -0.32
CA PRO A 87 -7.17 7.20 0.17
C PRO A 87 -6.37 7.31 1.47
N GLY A 88 -5.54 8.36 1.59
CA GLY A 88 -4.78 8.60 2.83
C GLY A 88 -5.70 9.02 3.99
N TYR A 89 -5.55 8.40 5.15
CA TYR A 89 -6.31 8.72 6.36
C TYR A 89 -5.61 9.76 7.26
N GLY A 90 -6.31 10.22 8.31
CA GLY A 90 -5.74 11.11 9.33
C GLY A 90 -5.60 12.57 8.91
N TYR A 91 -6.37 13.00 7.91
CA TYR A 91 -6.36 14.39 7.49
C TYR A 91 -7.23 15.28 8.40
N ALA A 92 -6.63 16.33 8.98
CA ALA A 92 -7.28 17.19 9.97
C ALA A 92 -8.44 18.04 9.42
N ARG A 93 -8.45 18.33 8.12
CA ARG A 93 -9.44 19.22 7.48
C ARG A 93 -10.64 18.50 6.82
N CYS A 94 -10.81 17.19 7.04
CA CYS A 94 -12.00 16.48 6.60
C CYS A 94 -13.09 16.55 7.67
N SER A 95 -14.36 16.71 7.25
CA SER A 95 -15.49 16.60 8.14
C SER A 95 -15.58 15.19 8.77
N GLN A 96 -16.29 15.08 9.88
CA GLN A 96 -16.53 13.76 10.50
C GLN A 96 -17.31 12.82 9.57
N GLU A 97 -18.26 13.37 8.79
CA GLU A 97 -19.06 12.62 7.82
C GLU A 97 -18.20 12.07 6.68
N GLU A 98 -17.31 12.89 6.13
CA GLU A 98 -16.36 12.45 5.12
C GLU A 98 -15.47 11.33 5.65
N ARG A 99 -14.93 11.44 6.87
CA ARG A 99 -14.10 10.39 7.49
C ARG A 99 -14.88 9.07 7.65
N LYS A 100 -16.15 9.15 8.10
CA LYS A 100 -17.02 7.96 8.24
C LYS A 100 -17.34 7.31 6.89
N SER A 101 -17.63 8.12 5.86
CA SER A 101 -17.87 7.62 4.50
C SER A 101 -16.67 6.88 3.92
N TRP A 102 -15.47 7.40 4.16
CA TRP A 102 -14.22 6.82 3.69
C TRP A 102 -13.84 5.55 4.44
N ALA A 103 -14.00 5.57 5.76
CA ALA A 103 -13.80 4.38 6.56
C ALA A 103 -14.73 3.23 6.09
N LYS A 104 -15.99 3.56 5.74
CA LYS A 104 -16.93 2.58 5.17
C LYS A 104 -16.47 2.06 3.80
N LEU A 105 -15.97 2.94 2.91
CA LEU A 105 -15.52 2.54 1.58
C LEU A 105 -14.25 1.66 1.67
N ILE A 106 -13.28 2.06 2.50
CA ILE A 106 -12.07 1.29 2.74
C ILE A 106 -12.40 -0.05 3.41
N GLY A 107 -13.25 -0.03 4.44
CA GLY A 107 -13.70 -1.25 5.10
C GLY A 107 -14.37 -2.19 4.12
N PHE A 108 -15.30 -1.68 3.29
CA PHE A 108 -15.94 -2.48 2.24
C PHE A 108 -14.93 -3.13 1.28
N TYR A 109 -13.93 -2.35 0.82
CA TYR A 109 -12.87 -2.89 -0.04
C TYR A 109 -12.06 -3.97 0.68
N LEU A 110 -11.56 -3.69 1.88
CA LEU A 110 -10.68 -4.59 2.61
C LEU A 110 -11.36 -5.90 3.02
N THR A 111 -12.67 -5.88 3.34
CA THR A 111 -13.38 -7.08 3.79
C THR A 111 -14.16 -7.80 2.70
N GLY A 112 -14.44 -7.10 1.60
CA GLY A 112 -15.26 -7.61 0.50
C GLY A 112 -14.45 -8.03 -0.74
N THR A 113 -13.11 -8.08 -0.68
CA THR A 113 -12.26 -8.42 -1.83
C THR A 113 -11.54 -9.75 -1.60
N PRO A 114 -12.04 -10.89 -2.13
CA PRO A 114 -11.43 -12.21 -1.95
C PRO A 114 -10.01 -12.30 -2.53
N SER A 115 -9.75 -11.56 -3.60
CA SER A 115 -8.43 -11.49 -4.26
C SER A 115 -7.42 -10.58 -3.57
N LEU A 116 -7.78 -9.95 -2.44
CA LEU A 116 -6.84 -9.16 -1.63
C LEU A 116 -5.84 -10.08 -0.92
N LYS A 117 -4.57 -9.97 -1.29
CA LYS A 117 -3.49 -10.83 -0.77
C LYS A 117 -2.74 -10.20 0.40
N ALA A 118 -2.65 -8.87 0.44
CA ALA A 118 -2.00 -8.17 1.55
C ALA A 118 -2.43 -6.70 1.64
N LEU A 119 -2.28 -6.14 2.84
CA LEU A 119 -2.32 -4.71 3.10
C LEU A 119 -0.89 -4.20 3.33
N ALA A 120 -0.34 -3.47 2.35
CA ALA A 120 0.90 -2.76 2.49
C ALA A 120 0.65 -1.47 3.30
N LEU A 121 1.02 -1.51 4.58
CA LEU A 121 0.82 -0.42 5.54
C LEU A 121 2.03 0.49 5.56
N LEU A 122 1.86 1.72 5.05
CA LEU A 122 2.93 2.71 4.96
C LEU A 122 3.02 3.52 6.26
N LEU A 123 4.21 3.53 6.84
CA LEU A 123 4.54 4.12 8.12
C LEU A 123 5.67 5.15 7.93
N ASP A 124 5.54 6.36 8.46
CA ASP A 124 6.59 7.39 8.34
C ASP A 124 7.73 7.12 9.34
N CYS A 125 8.93 6.88 8.85
CA CYS A 125 10.10 6.59 9.67
C CYS A 125 10.41 7.69 10.71
N ARG A 126 10.05 8.94 10.43
CA ARG A 126 10.37 10.11 11.26
C ARG A 126 9.54 10.21 12.53
N VAL A 127 8.39 9.52 12.58
CA VAL A 127 7.44 9.66 13.69
C VAL A 127 7.24 8.32 14.41
N PRO A 128 7.01 8.34 15.74
CA PRO A 128 6.68 7.13 16.49
C PRO A 128 5.35 6.54 16.03
N PRO A 129 5.03 5.28 16.39
CA PRO A 129 3.76 4.64 16.08
C PRO A 129 2.55 5.52 16.46
N GLN A 130 1.66 5.72 15.49
CA GLN A 130 0.48 6.55 15.62
C GLN A 130 -0.77 5.68 15.82
N ALA A 131 -1.76 6.18 16.58
CA ALA A 131 -2.98 5.43 16.90
C ALA A 131 -3.71 4.94 15.63
N LEU A 132 -3.94 5.82 14.65
CA LEU A 132 -4.66 5.45 13.42
C LEU A 132 -3.95 4.38 12.59
N ASP A 133 -2.62 4.34 12.62
CA ASP A 133 -1.86 3.30 11.93
C ASP A 133 -2.01 1.95 12.66
N ARG A 134 -2.04 1.97 14.00
CA ARG A 134 -2.32 0.79 14.83
C ARG A 134 -3.73 0.28 14.63
N ASP A 135 -4.72 1.19 14.66
CA ASP A 135 -6.13 0.84 14.45
C ASP A 135 -6.35 0.12 13.12
N LEU A 136 -5.66 0.58 12.05
CA LEU A 136 -5.74 -0.08 10.74
C LEU A 136 -5.03 -1.43 10.73
N ALA A 137 -3.88 -1.56 11.41
CA ALA A 137 -3.19 -2.83 11.55
C ALA A 137 -4.03 -3.85 12.34
N ASP A 138 -4.66 -3.41 13.43
CA ASP A 138 -5.55 -4.24 14.25
C ASP A 138 -6.79 -4.67 13.46
N PHE A 139 -7.36 -3.75 12.68
CA PHE A 139 -8.47 -4.07 11.77
C PHE A 139 -8.08 -5.14 10.74
N ALA A 140 -6.94 -5.00 10.09
CA ALA A 140 -6.46 -5.97 9.11
C ALA A 140 -6.25 -7.35 9.75
N ARG A 141 -5.61 -7.40 10.92
CA ARG A 141 -5.42 -8.66 11.67
C ARG A 141 -6.74 -9.31 12.06
N GLY A 142 -7.68 -8.52 12.57
CA GLY A 142 -9.00 -9.03 12.96
C GLY A 142 -9.80 -9.63 11.80
N HIS A 143 -9.45 -9.27 10.57
CA HIS A 143 -10.07 -9.80 9.33
C HIS A 143 -9.17 -10.79 8.58
N GLY A 144 -8.05 -11.23 9.17
CA GLY A 144 -7.15 -12.19 8.54
C GLY A 144 -6.41 -11.65 7.31
N ILE A 145 -6.30 -10.33 7.15
CA ILE A 145 -5.59 -9.70 6.01
C ILE A 145 -4.10 -9.65 6.34
N PRO A 146 -3.23 -10.31 5.54
CA PRO A 146 -1.79 -10.26 5.75
C PRO A 146 -1.24 -8.82 5.69
N LEU A 147 -0.34 -8.47 6.61
CA LEU A 147 0.28 -7.16 6.67
C LEU A 147 1.67 -7.17 6.04
N LEU A 148 1.94 -6.16 5.18
CA LEU A 148 3.26 -5.80 4.70
C LEU A 148 3.59 -4.38 5.20
N PRO A 149 4.17 -4.23 6.40
CA PRO A 149 4.50 -2.91 6.91
C PRO A 149 5.73 -2.33 6.21
N ILE A 150 5.62 -1.08 5.74
CA ILE A 150 6.64 -0.37 4.97
C ILE A 150 7.02 0.92 5.71
N LEU A 151 8.29 1.03 6.11
CA LEU A 151 8.81 2.23 6.77
C LEU A 151 9.31 3.23 5.72
N THR A 152 8.45 4.17 5.34
CA THR A 152 8.73 5.16 4.29
C THR A 152 9.68 6.28 4.77
N LYS A 153 10.23 7.04 3.82
CA LYS A 153 11.15 8.17 4.07
C LYS A 153 12.40 7.74 4.85
N ALA A 154 12.89 6.54 4.59
CA ALA A 154 14.05 5.99 5.26
C ALA A 154 15.33 6.83 5.04
N ASP A 155 15.38 7.66 3.98
CA ASP A 155 16.43 8.65 3.72
C ASP A 155 16.48 9.80 4.74
N LYS A 156 15.40 10.02 5.48
CA LYS A 156 15.27 11.10 6.48
C LYS A 156 15.66 10.67 7.89
N CYS A 157 16.04 9.43 8.09
CA CYS A 157 16.39 8.84 9.38
C CYS A 157 17.77 8.20 9.32
N SER A 158 18.55 8.35 10.39
CA SER A 158 19.80 7.61 10.61
C SER A 158 19.50 6.10 10.71
N GLN A 159 20.54 5.27 10.63
CA GLN A 159 20.38 3.83 10.80
C GLN A 159 19.82 3.46 12.18
N LEU A 160 20.29 4.15 13.23
CA LEU A 160 19.82 3.94 14.59
C LEU A 160 18.32 4.26 14.74
N GLU A 161 17.89 5.39 14.17
CA GLU A 161 16.47 5.80 14.20
C GLU A 161 15.59 4.81 13.41
N ARG A 162 16.05 4.33 12.24
CA ARG A 162 15.34 3.30 11.48
C ARG A 162 15.19 2.01 12.28
N SER A 163 16.28 1.51 12.87
CA SER A 163 16.25 0.30 13.69
C SER A 163 15.34 0.44 14.90
N LYS A 164 15.41 1.58 15.58
CA LYS A 164 14.51 1.90 16.70
C LYS A 164 13.05 1.85 16.24
N ARG A 165 12.73 2.49 15.12
CA ARG A 165 11.36 2.54 14.59
C ARG A 165 10.85 1.17 14.14
N GLN A 166 11.70 0.38 13.51
CA GLN A 166 11.37 -1.01 13.14
C GLN A 166 11.03 -1.83 14.39
N GLN A 167 11.82 -1.73 15.45
CA GLN A 167 11.56 -2.46 16.69
C GLN A 167 10.29 -2.00 17.40
N GLU A 168 10.02 -0.68 17.44
CA GLU A 168 8.78 -0.16 18.02
C GLU A 168 7.55 -0.72 17.30
N TRP A 169 7.58 -0.74 15.97
CA TRP A 169 6.50 -1.31 15.17
C TRP A 169 6.42 -2.83 15.28
N SER A 170 7.55 -3.53 15.25
CA SER A 170 7.58 -4.99 15.36
C SER A 170 6.88 -5.48 16.63
N ARG A 171 7.05 -4.78 17.75
CA ARG A 171 6.35 -5.11 19.02
C ARG A 171 4.83 -4.96 18.93
N LEU A 172 4.34 -4.10 18.03
CA LEU A 172 2.91 -3.84 17.81
C LEU A 172 2.32 -4.70 16.69
N LEU A 173 3.17 -5.31 15.86
CA LEU A 173 2.81 -6.09 14.68
C LEU A 173 3.24 -7.57 14.80
N ASP A 174 3.17 -8.14 16.01
CA ASP A 174 3.42 -9.55 16.30
C ASP A 174 4.78 -10.06 15.76
N GLY A 175 5.82 -9.23 15.87
CA GLY A 175 7.16 -9.55 15.43
C GLY A 175 7.47 -9.18 13.98
N ILE A 176 6.50 -8.75 13.18
CA ILE A 176 6.73 -8.34 11.79
C ILE A 176 7.57 -7.05 11.76
N LEU A 177 8.75 -7.13 11.15
CA LEU A 177 9.63 -5.97 10.98
C LEU A 177 9.22 -5.17 9.73
N PRO A 178 8.92 -3.85 9.87
CA PRO A 178 8.67 -3.02 8.70
C PRO A 178 9.89 -2.93 7.77
N LEU A 179 9.64 -2.99 6.46
CA LEU A 179 10.66 -2.84 5.43
C LEU A 179 11.02 -1.35 5.23
N PRO A 180 12.28 -0.93 5.47
CA PRO A 180 12.67 0.46 5.25
C PRO A 180 12.78 0.80 3.76
N VAL A 181 12.05 1.81 3.31
CA VAL A 181 12.00 2.23 1.90
C VAL A 181 12.15 3.75 1.77
N SER A 182 12.88 4.17 0.75
CA SER A 182 12.98 5.56 0.32
C SER A 182 12.68 5.70 -1.16
N SER A 183 11.65 6.48 -1.46
CA SER A 183 11.30 6.86 -2.84
C SER A 183 12.27 7.90 -3.42
N LYS A 184 13.16 8.49 -2.61
CA LYS A 184 14.09 9.53 -3.03
C LYS A 184 15.39 8.95 -3.57
N ASP A 185 15.99 8.02 -2.83
CA ASP A 185 17.27 7.39 -3.16
C ASP A 185 17.11 5.91 -3.60
N MET A 186 15.87 5.46 -3.78
CA MET A 186 15.46 4.11 -4.22
C MET A 186 15.86 2.98 -3.26
N ARG A 187 16.29 3.30 -2.04
CA ARG A 187 16.64 2.32 -1.02
C ARG A 187 15.44 1.42 -0.70
N GLY A 188 15.66 0.10 -0.68
CA GLY A 188 14.66 -0.90 -0.33
C GLY A 188 13.55 -1.10 -1.37
N VAL A 189 13.58 -0.41 -2.52
CA VAL A 189 12.55 -0.54 -3.56
C VAL A 189 12.59 -1.91 -4.22
N ASP A 190 13.78 -2.45 -4.48
CA ASP A 190 13.91 -3.79 -5.07
C ASP A 190 13.47 -4.89 -4.08
N ALA A 191 13.80 -4.74 -2.78
CA ALA A 191 13.31 -5.63 -1.73
C ALA A 191 11.77 -5.53 -1.58
N LEU A 192 11.21 -4.32 -1.73
CA LEU A 192 9.77 -4.14 -1.73
C LEU A 192 9.12 -4.85 -2.93
N TRP A 193 9.71 -4.78 -4.13
CA TRP A 193 9.22 -5.52 -5.28
C TRP A 193 9.20 -7.04 -5.04
N ALA A 194 10.25 -7.58 -4.42
CA ALA A 194 10.31 -9.00 -4.06
C ALA A 194 9.15 -9.40 -3.11
N GLU A 195 8.89 -8.59 -2.08
CA GLU A 195 7.77 -8.82 -1.15
C GLU A 195 6.41 -8.70 -1.83
N LEU A 196 6.20 -7.69 -2.68
CA LEU A 196 4.94 -7.52 -3.41
C LEU A 196 4.65 -8.74 -4.30
N ARG A 197 5.65 -9.24 -5.03
CA ARG A 197 5.54 -10.45 -5.85
C ARG A 197 5.24 -11.67 -5.00
N ARG A 198 5.93 -11.86 -3.88
CA ARG A 198 5.69 -12.97 -2.95
C ARG A 198 4.23 -12.98 -2.46
N TYR A 199 3.68 -11.86 -2.06
CA TYR A 199 2.29 -11.76 -1.64
C TYR A 199 1.30 -11.97 -2.80
N ALA A 200 1.61 -11.51 -4.00
CA ALA A 200 0.78 -11.72 -5.18
C ALA A 200 0.74 -13.18 -5.69
N GLY A 201 1.54 -14.08 -5.13
CA GLY A 201 1.63 -15.47 -5.58
C GLY A 201 2.71 -15.73 -6.63
N GLY A 202 3.60 -14.75 -6.86
CA GLY A 202 4.70 -14.88 -7.83
C GLY A 202 5.93 -15.67 -7.34
N GLY A 203 5.87 -16.26 -6.13
CA GLY A 203 7.00 -16.97 -5.52
C GLY A 203 7.02 -18.49 -5.71
N GLU A 204 5.97 -19.11 -6.26
CA GLU A 204 5.84 -20.58 -6.30
C GLU A 204 6.17 -21.25 -7.64
N LYS A 205 6.83 -20.55 -8.58
CA LYS A 205 7.20 -21.16 -9.88
C LYS A 205 8.69 -21.51 -10.03
N ALA A 206 9.44 -21.71 -8.94
CA ALA A 206 10.88 -21.98 -9.04
C ALA A 206 11.36 -23.36 -8.56
N ASP A 207 10.48 -24.26 -8.05
CA ASP A 207 10.91 -25.57 -7.55
C ASP A 207 9.99 -26.74 -7.96
N GLU A 208 9.59 -26.82 -9.24
CA GLU A 208 9.08 -28.04 -9.84
C GLU A 208 9.77 -28.29 -11.20
N GLU A 209 11.02 -28.76 -11.16
CA GLU A 209 11.64 -29.64 -12.18
C GLU A 209 12.67 -30.55 -11.51
#